data_ad6c987724d179d02ac54f5a2ffa44ea
#
_entry.id   ad6c987724d179d02ac54f5a2ffa44ea
#
_cell.length_a   1.000
_cell.length_b   1.000
_cell.length_c   1.000
_cell.angle_alpha   90.00
_cell.angle_beta   90.00
_cell.angle_gamma   90.00
#
_symmetry.space_group_name_H-M   'P 1'
#
loop_
_entity.id
_entity.type
_entity.pdbx_description
1 polymer ?
#
loop_
_entity_poly.entity_id
_entity_poly.type
_entity_poly.pdbx_seq_one_letter_code
_entity_poly.pdbx_strand_id
1 'polypeptide(L)'
;MEKKRVIKDYEKLTEEIREQIKLAYPSGFSQNLIRFTNKDRKRVSVLPFETEDIYYLVRMTMYEAQTIIEDDDDYDEDGILRDERREEYEDKYSDIDNLDDIADSSSFDDF
;
A
#
# COMPACT_ATOMS: atom_id res chain seq x y z
N MET A 1 8.11 2.77 20.15
CA MET A 1 6.70 2.63 20.18
C MET A 1 6.24 1.73 19.13
N GLU A 2 5.22 0.97 19.42
CA GLU A 2 4.71 0.02 18.46
C GLU A 2 3.83 0.69 17.46
N LYS A 3 3.92 0.26 16.25
CA LYS A 3 3.03 0.75 15.21
C LYS A 3 1.67 0.14 15.35
N LYS A 4 0.66 0.92 15.03
CA LYS A 4 -0.70 0.44 15.01
C LYS A 4 -0.89 -0.47 13.80
N ARG A 5 -1.58 -1.58 13.99
CA ARG A 5 -1.92 -2.47 12.89
C ARG A 5 -3.31 -2.17 12.41
N VAL A 6 -3.46 -2.09 11.09
CA VAL A 6 -4.75 -1.80 10.48
C VAL A 6 -4.98 -2.79 9.36
N ILE A 7 -6.12 -3.47 9.38
CA ILE A 7 -6.51 -4.38 8.31
C ILE A 7 -7.63 -3.69 7.54
N LYS A 8 -7.43 -3.49 6.25
CA LYS A 8 -8.42 -2.82 5.41
C LYS A 8 -8.42 -3.41 4.03
N ASP A 9 -9.55 -3.28 3.35
CA ASP A 9 -9.63 -3.62 1.94
C ASP A 9 -8.98 -2.50 1.14
N TYR A 10 -8.39 -2.85 0.02
CA TYR A 10 -7.66 -1.89 -0.80
C TYR A 10 -8.53 -0.70 -1.19
N GLU A 11 -9.76 -0.97 -1.58
CA GLU A 11 -10.64 0.09 -2.05
C GLU A 11 -11.06 1.06 -0.95
N LYS A 12 -10.86 0.70 0.30
CA LYS A 12 -11.20 1.58 1.41
C LYS A 12 -10.05 2.45 1.86
N LEU A 13 -8.90 2.29 1.25
CA LEU A 13 -7.75 3.12 1.57
C LEU A 13 -7.88 4.46 0.84
N THR A 14 -7.22 5.47 1.37
CA THR A 14 -7.20 6.76 0.67
C THR A 14 -6.37 6.63 -0.59
N GLU A 15 -6.59 7.54 -1.50
CA GLU A 15 -5.83 7.55 -2.73
C GLU A 15 -4.34 7.71 -2.46
N GLU A 16 -3.99 8.52 -1.49
CA GLU A 16 -2.60 8.74 -1.13
C GLU A 16 -1.91 7.45 -0.67
N ILE A 17 -2.60 6.69 0.15
CA ILE A 17 -2.03 5.44 0.63
C ILE A 17 -1.91 4.44 -0.51
N ARG A 18 -2.92 4.38 -1.38
CA ARG A 18 -2.85 3.47 -2.52
C ARG A 18 -1.70 3.80 -3.44
N GLU A 19 -1.44 5.08 -3.68
CA GLU A 19 -0.32 5.49 -4.52
C GLU A 19 1.01 5.09 -3.91
N GLN A 20 1.13 5.25 -2.61
CA GLN A 20 2.36 4.84 -1.93
C GLN A 20 2.55 3.32 -1.97
N ILE A 21 1.45 2.58 -1.89
CA ILE A 21 1.52 1.12 -2.03
C ILE A 21 2.02 0.76 -3.41
N LYS A 22 1.57 1.45 -4.45
CA LYS A 22 2.05 1.19 -5.80
C LYS A 22 3.55 1.46 -5.92
N LEU A 23 4.04 2.48 -5.26
CA LEU A 23 5.48 2.73 -5.24
C LEU A 23 6.25 1.60 -4.58
N ALA A 24 5.68 1.03 -3.53
CA ALA A 24 6.32 -0.06 -2.81
C ALA A 24 6.31 -1.36 -3.61
N TYR A 25 5.32 -1.51 -4.50
CA TYR A 25 5.14 -2.75 -5.25
C TYR A 25 5.02 -2.45 -6.74
N PRO A 26 6.05 -1.93 -7.36
CA PRO A 26 5.98 -1.53 -8.77
C PRO A 26 5.82 -2.69 -9.75
N SER A 27 6.05 -3.91 -9.29
CA SER A 27 5.89 -5.09 -10.14
C SER A 27 4.59 -5.83 -9.86
N GLY A 28 3.67 -5.20 -9.16
CA GLY A 28 2.37 -5.80 -8.89
C GLY A 28 2.25 -6.30 -7.48
N PHE A 29 1.06 -6.78 -7.15
CA PHE A 29 0.72 -7.15 -5.78
C PHE A 29 0.70 -8.65 -5.52
N SER A 30 0.30 -9.43 -6.50
CA SER A 30 -0.04 -10.84 -6.25
C SER A 30 1.13 -11.66 -5.72
N GLN A 31 2.33 -11.38 -6.18
CA GLN A 31 3.49 -12.17 -5.75
C GLN A 31 4.00 -11.77 -4.37
N ASN A 32 3.41 -10.74 -3.79
CA ASN A 32 3.86 -10.23 -2.50
C ASN A 32 2.84 -10.44 -1.39
N LEU A 33 1.79 -11.19 -1.66
CA LEU A 33 0.75 -11.44 -0.67
C LEU A 33 1.25 -12.40 0.40
N ILE A 34 0.85 -12.12 1.63
CA ILE A 34 1.11 -13.01 2.76
C ILE A 34 -0.20 -13.69 3.11
N ARG A 35 -0.17 -14.98 3.38
CA ARG A 35 -1.36 -15.72 3.76
C ARG A 35 -1.28 -16.15 5.20
N PHE A 36 -2.41 -16.10 5.88
CA PHE A 36 -2.49 -16.61 7.23
C PHE A 36 -3.91 -17.08 7.51
N THR A 37 -4.07 -17.80 8.61
CA THR A 37 -5.37 -18.29 9.02
C THR A 37 -5.86 -17.40 10.16
N ASN A 38 -7.05 -16.83 10.01
CA ASN A 38 -7.58 -15.92 11.01
C ASN A 38 -8.26 -16.68 12.13
N LYS A 39 -8.87 -15.97 13.05
CA LYS A 39 -9.53 -16.56 14.20
C LYS A 39 -10.65 -17.51 13.83
N ASP A 40 -11.30 -17.25 12.69
CA ASP A 40 -12.42 -18.06 12.25
C ASP A 40 -11.95 -19.25 11.44
N ARG A 41 -10.63 -19.50 11.45
CA ARG A 41 -10.00 -20.59 10.71
C ARG A 41 -10.15 -20.44 9.21
N LYS A 42 -10.33 -19.22 8.75
CA LYS A 42 -10.36 -18.94 7.33
C LYS A 42 -9.02 -18.44 6.87
N ARG A 43 -8.62 -18.85 5.68
CA ARG A 43 -7.41 -18.36 5.11
C ARG A 43 -7.65 -17.00 4.50
N VAL A 44 -6.80 -16.05 4.85
CA VAL A 44 -6.87 -14.72 4.28
C VAL A 44 -5.52 -14.37 3.71
N SER A 45 -5.52 -13.55 2.69
CA SER A 45 -4.27 -13.06 2.12
C SER A 45 -4.28 -11.55 2.22
N VAL A 46 -3.12 -10.98 2.48
CA VAL A 46 -2.98 -9.53 2.64
C VAL A 46 -1.69 -9.08 2.00
N LEU A 47 -1.69 -7.82 1.58
CA LEU A 47 -0.49 -7.17 1.09
C LEU A 47 0.00 -6.27 2.22
N PRO A 48 1.17 -6.52 2.77
CA PRO A 48 1.66 -5.69 3.87
C PRO A 48 2.21 -4.37 3.35
N PHE A 49 1.91 -3.31 4.03
CA PHE A 49 2.46 -1.99 3.69
C PHE A 49 2.65 -1.20 4.96
N GLU A 50 3.87 -0.74 5.16
CA GLU A 50 4.23 -0.10 6.41
C GLU A 50 4.53 1.36 6.21
N THR A 51 3.92 2.22 7.00
CA THR A 51 4.31 3.62 7.07
C THR A 51 5.01 3.83 8.39
N GLU A 52 5.36 5.07 8.68
CA GLU A 52 6.03 5.36 9.92
C GLU A 52 5.17 5.05 11.13
N ASP A 53 3.88 5.27 11.03
CA ASP A 53 2.97 5.13 12.16
C ASP A 53 2.07 3.91 12.11
N ILE A 54 1.89 3.33 10.96
CA ILE A 54 0.88 2.30 10.77
C ILE A 54 1.43 1.15 9.96
N TYR A 55 1.05 -0.04 10.37
CA TYR A 55 1.37 -1.24 9.62
C TYR A 55 0.07 -1.72 8.99
N TYR A 56 -0.08 -1.50 7.71
CA TYR A 56 -1.29 -1.88 6.98
C TYR A 56 -1.20 -3.32 6.52
N LEU A 57 -2.29 -4.03 6.71
CA LEU A 57 -2.47 -5.35 6.12
C LEU A 57 -3.66 -5.21 5.18
N VAL A 58 -3.36 -5.08 3.90
CA VAL A 58 -4.37 -4.76 2.90
C VAL A 58 -4.97 -6.05 2.37
N ARG A 59 -6.21 -6.28 2.69
CA ARG A 59 -6.86 -7.55 2.38
C ARG A 59 -7.19 -7.63 0.90
N MET A 60 -6.78 -8.71 0.26
CA MET A 60 -7.13 -8.97 -1.14
C MET A 60 -6.80 -10.41 -1.46
N THR A 61 -7.62 -11.02 -2.31
CA THR A 61 -7.30 -12.36 -2.80
C THR A 61 -6.29 -12.24 -3.93
N MET A 62 -5.72 -13.36 -4.32
CA MET A 62 -4.82 -13.40 -5.47
C MET A 62 -5.50 -12.85 -6.71
N TYR A 63 -6.74 -13.26 -6.93
CA TYR A 63 -7.50 -12.80 -8.09
C TYR A 63 -7.73 -11.27 -8.01
N GLU A 64 -8.11 -10.79 -6.85
CA GLU A 64 -8.31 -9.35 -6.68
C GLU A 64 -7.02 -8.59 -6.89
N ALA A 65 -5.91 -9.12 -6.40
CA ALA A 65 -4.62 -8.48 -6.58
C ALA A 65 -4.27 -8.33 -8.05
N GLN A 66 -4.53 -9.37 -8.83
CA GLN A 66 -4.27 -9.32 -10.26
C GLN A 66 -5.22 -8.37 -10.97
N THR A 67 -6.48 -8.39 -10.60
CA THR A 67 -7.49 -7.54 -11.23
C THR A 67 -7.21 -6.05 -10.94
N ILE A 68 -6.81 -5.74 -9.72
CA ILE A 68 -6.49 -4.36 -9.37
C ILE A 68 -5.39 -3.83 -10.29
N ILE A 69 -4.37 -4.63 -10.52
CA ILE A 69 -3.26 -4.21 -11.38
C ILE A 69 -3.70 -4.10 -12.83
N GLU A 70 -4.49 -5.05 -13.31
CA GLU A 70 -4.96 -5.03 -14.70
C GLU A 70 -5.82 -3.82 -14.99
N ASP A 71 -6.63 -3.42 -14.02
CA ASP A 71 -7.55 -2.33 -14.22
C ASP A 71 -6.93 -0.97 -13.93
N ASP A 72 -5.72 -0.94 -13.43
CA ASP A 72 -5.08 0.31 -13.03
C ASP A 72 -4.22 0.84 -14.17
N ASP A 73 -4.56 1.99 -14.69
CA ASP A 73 -3.85 2.59 -15.82
C ASP A 73 -2.41 2.96 -15.48
N ASP A 74 -2.07 3.01 -14.21
CA ASP A 74 -0.70 3.31 -13.80
C ASP A 74 0.25 2.16 -14.11
N TYR A 75 -0.28 0.95 -14.30
CA TYR A 75 0.54 -0.23 -14.60
C TYR A 75 0.40 -0.57 -16.08
N ASP A 76 1.47 -1.07 -16.66
CA ASP A 76 1.45 -1.43 -18.07
C ASP A 76 0.94 -2.85 -18.26
N GLU A 77 0.98 -3.34 -19.50
CA GLU A 77 0.44 -4.66 -19.83
C GLU A 77 1.16 -5.76 -19.10
N ASP A 78 2.39 -5.53 -18.71
CA ASP A 78 3.18 -6.54 -18.01
C ASP A 78 3.01 -6.45 -16.51
N GLY A 79 2.17 -5.55 -16.04
CA GLY A 79 1.94 -5.40 -14.62
C GLY A 79 3.03 -4.60 -13.92
N ILE A 80 3.73 -3.77 -14.67
CA ILE A 80 4.81 -2.95 -14.11
C ILE A 80 4.35 -1.51 -14.04
N LEU A 81 4.60 -0.88 -12.93
CA LEU A 81 4.24 0.53 -12.74
C LEU A 81 4.99 1.37 -13.78
N ARG A 82 4.24 2.18 -14.52
CA ARG A 82 4.83 2.98 -15.59
C ARG A 82 5.82 3.97 -15.02
N ASP A 83 6.92 4.17 -15.73
CA ASP A 83 8.01 5.02 -15.24
C ASP A 83 7.53 6.42 -14.92
N GLU A 84 6.69 6.99 -15.76
CA GLU A 84 6.22 8.35 -15.55
C GLU A 84 5.36 8.45 -14.30
N ARG A 85 4.58 7.41 -14.01
CA ARG A 85 3.79 7.41 -12.79
C ARG A 85 4.66 7.20 -11.57
N ARG A 86 5.66 6.34 -11.70
CA ARG A 86 6.57 6.10 -10.59
C ARG A 86 7.31 7.38 -10.24
N GLU A 87 7.79 8.10 -11.24
CA GLU A 87 8.50 9.33 -10.99
C GLU A 87 7.59 10.38 -10.37
N GLU A 88 6.37 10.46 -10.85
CA GLU A 88 5.40 11.41 -10.33
C GLU A 88 5.13 11.15 -8.86
N TYR A 89 4.93 9.88 -8.51
CA TYR A 89 4.63 9.52 -7.13
C TYR A 89 5.86 9.65 -6.24
N GLU A 90 7.03 9.35 -6.76
CA GLU A 90 8.26 9.52 -5.99
C GLU A 90 8.46 10.99 -5.64
N ASP A 91 8.20 11.89 -6.60
CA ASP A 91 8.28 13.30 -6.32
C ASP A 91 7.20 13.74 -5.35
N LYS A 92 5.98 13.26 -5.55
CA LYS A 92 4.85 13.66 -4.72
C LYS A 92 5.05 13.29 -3.27
N TYR A 93 5.63 12.11 -3.03
CA TYR A 93 5.77 11.58 -1.69
C TYR A 93 7.17 11.68 -1.11
N SER A 94 8.09 12.22 -1.85
CA SER A 94 9.44 12.39 -1.32
C SER A 94 9.47 13.41 -0.17
N ASP A 95 8.64 14.43 -0.30
CA ASP A 95 8.57 15.44 0.74
C ASP A 95 7.93 14.92 2.00
N ILE A 96 7.12 13.88 1.87
CA ILE A 96 6.46 13.31 3.01
C ILE A 96 7.47 12.69 3.96
N ASP A 97 8.47 12.02 3.43
CA ASP A 97 9.50 11.45 4.26
C ASP A 97 10.20 12.54 5.06
N ASN A 98 10.48 13.64 4.42
CA ASN A 98 11.10 14.75 5.08
C ASN A 98 10.17 15.41 6.08
N LEU A 99 8.92 15.52 5.71
CA LEU A 99 7.94 16.13 6.57
C LEU A 99 7.61 15.25 7.76
N ASP A 100 7.67 13.97 7.59
CA ASP A 100 7.41 13.07 8.68
C ASP A 100 8.40 13.27 9.76
N ASP A 101 9.64 13.53 9.40
CA ASP A 101 10.64 13.79 10.37
C ASP A 101 10.36 15.06 11.11
N ILE A 102 9.68 15.97 10.46
CA ILE A 102 9.40 17.23 11.04
C ILE A 102 8.10 17.24 11.69
N ALA A 103 7.16 16.70 10.99
CA ALA A 103 5.83 16.78 11.35
C ALA A 103 5.46 15.86 12.37
N ASP A 104 6.25 14.96 12.51
CA ASP A 104 5.92 14.13 13.39
C ASP A 104 5.63 14.70 14.51
N SER A 105 5.72 15.24 14.10
CA SER A 105 5.22 15.85 14.46
C SER A 105 4.00 16.25 14.35
N SER A 106 3.49 16.40 13.81
CA SER A 106 2.38 16.67 13.59
C SER A 106 1.58 16.22 13.32
N SER A 107 1.63 16.03 13.12
CA SER A 107 0.92 15.82 12.74
C SER A 107 0.26 15.25 12.73
N PHE A 108 0.31 15.03 12.74
CA PHE A 108 -0.40 14.49 12.64
C PHE A 108 -0.73 14.04 13.47
N ASP A 109 -0.41 14.00 14.05
CA ASP A 109 -0.64 13.62 14.78
C ASP A 109 -1.55 13.65 15.34
N ASP A 110 -1.99 14.06 15.21
CA ASP A 110 -2.94 14.12 15.50
C ASP A 110 -3.72 13.39 15.31
N PHE A 111 -3.60 12.89 14.85
CA PHE A 111 -4.39 12.18 14.59
C PHE A 111 -4.82 11.60 15.53
#